data_3f3cd694b02c845668d7cf57db05b0a2
#
_entry.id   3f3cd694b02c845668d7cf57db05b0a2
#
_cell.length_a   1.000
_cell.length_b   1.000
_cell.length_c   1.000
_cell.angle_alpha   90.00
_cell.angle_beta   90.00
_cell.angle_gamma   90.00
#
_symmetry.space_group_name_H-M   'P 1'
#
loop_
_entity.id
_entity.type
_entity.pdbx_description
1 polymer ?
#
loop_
_entity_poly.entity_id
_entity_poly.type
_entity_poly.pdbx_seq_one_letter_code
_entity_poly.pdbx_strand_id
1 'polypeptide(L)'
;NMDDIFSQFGDIFGSAFGSSFGGFGGGSQRVSKGSNLRIRVKLTLDEIINGVDKKIKVKRKVLSPDSKFSTCNNCNGTGQVTRVTNTILGRMQSSSVCPSCGGSGQIIISRGPGTDSNGMLNSEETVSINIPAGVEEGMQLKVSGKGNDSNNPNGISGDLLVLIEESTDNNFTREGKHLHYDLYISISEA
;
A
#
# COMPACT_ATOMS: atom_id res chain seq x y z
N ASN A 1 8.30 -48.19 -21.04
CA ASN A 1 7.23 -48.54 -20.11
C ASN A 1 6.71 -47.28 -19.44
N MET A 2 5.39 -47.19 -19.32
CA MET A 2 4.71 -45.97 -18.78
C MET A 2 5.04 -45.69 -17.33
N ASP A 3 5.45 -46.71 -16.58
CA ASP A 3 5.84 -46.57 -15.15
C ASP A 3 7.17 -45.82 -14.97
N ASP A 4 8.10 -45.92 -15.91
CA ASP A 4 9.37 -45.18 -15.85
C ASP A 4 9.22 -43.67 -16.07
N ILE A 5 8.20 -43.27 -16.83
CA ILE A 5 7.88 -41.86 -17.09
C ILE A 5 7.23 -41.24 -15.84
N PHE A 6 6.38 -41.99 -15.13
CA PHE A 6 5.74 -41.51 -13.89
C PHE A 6 6.71 -41.40 -12.74
N SER A 7 7.72 -42.29 -12.62
CA SER A 7 8.74 -42.20 -11.56
C SER A 7 9.67 -41.00 -11.78
N GLN A 8 10.08 -40.73 -13.01
CA GLN A 8 10.94 -39.61 -13.36
C GLN A 8 10.21 -38.25 -13.24
N PHE A 9 8.89 -38.22 -13.48
CA PHE A 9 8.06 -37.05 -13.25
C PHE A 9 7.79 -36.83 -11.75
N GLY A 10 7.70 -37.89 -10.95
CA GLY A 10 7.54 -37.83 -9.50
C GLY A 10 8.70 -37.16 -8.80
N ASP A 11 9.94 -37.42 -9.21
CA ASP A 11 11.14 -36.83 -8.63
C ASP A 11 11.31 -35.35 -8.96
N ILE A 12 10.94 -34.93 -10.18
CA ILE A 12 11.03 -33.54 -10.59
C ILE A 12 9.89 -32.70 -9.99
N PHE A 13 8.67 -33.25 -9.93
CA PHE A 13 7.51 -32.55 -9.35
C PHE A 13 7.46 -32.64 -7.83
N GLY A 14 7.92 -33.74 -7.23
CA GLY A 14 7.99 -33.91 -5.78
C GLY A 14 8.96 -32.95 -5.12
N SER A 15 10.10 -32.68 -5.73
CA SER A 15 11.12 -31.76 -5.23
C SER A 15 10.74 -30.28 -5.42
N ALA A 16 10.11 -29.92 -6.54
CA ALA A 16 9.73 -28.54 -6.83
C ALA A 16 8.36 -28.13 -6.25
N PHE A 17 7.41 -29.07 -6.13
CA PHE A 17 6.07 -28.81 -5.64
C PHE A 17 5.83 -29.24 -4.18
N GLY A 18 6.61 -30.20 -3.67
CA GLY A 18 6.45 -30.69 -2.30
C GLY A 18 6.76 -29.64 -1.23
N SER A 19 7.67 -28.72 -1.48
CA SER A 19 7.95 -27.62 -0.53
C SER A 19 6.96 -26.45 -0.65
N SER A 20 6.19 -26.35 -1.75
CA SER A 20 5.20 -25.28 -1.95
C SER A 20 3.78 -25.69 -1.51
N PHE A 21 3.47 -27.00 -1.43
CA PHE A 21 2.14 -27.50 -1.08
C PHE A 21 2.00 -27.96 0.39
N GLY A 22 3.13 -28.12 1.10
CA GLY A 22 3.15 -28.52 2.54
C GLY A 22 2.91 -27.40 3.53
N GLY A 23 2.72 -26.15 3.11
CA GLY A 23 2.57 -24.96 3.95
C GLY A 23 1.13 -24.46 4.15
N PHE A 24 0.10 -25.24 3.85
CA PHE A 24 -1.32 -24.81 3.97
C PHE A 24 -1.91 -24.96 5.38
N GLY A 25 -1.10 -25.11 6.42
CA GLY A 25 -1.55 -25.37 7.80
C GLY A 25 -1.27 -24.27 8.82
N GLY A 26 -0.76 -23.11 8.45
CA GLY A 26 -0.57 -21.98 9.37
C GLY A 26 -1.47 -20.82 8.96
N GLY A 27 -2.63 -20.65 9.61
CA GLY A 27 -3.47 -19.45 9.48
C GLY A 27 -2.69 -18.23 9.95
N SER A 28 -1.79 -17.72 9.12
CA SER A 28 -1.17 -16.42 9.28
C SER A 28 -2.30 -15.41 9.33
N GLN A 29 -2.59 -14.87 10.49
CA GLN A 29 -3.53 -13.78 10.69
C GLN A 29 -3.13 -12.67 9.73
N ARG A 30 -3.89 -12.49 8.65
CA ARG A 30 -3.63 -11.43 7.66
C ARG A 30 -3.77 -10.11 8.37
N VAL A 31 -2.63 -9.47 8.66
CA VAL A 31 -2.61 -8.13 9.25
C VAL A 31 -3.27 -7.18 8.25
N SER A 32 -4.37 -6.57 8.67
CA SER A 32 -5.07 -5.58 7.85
C SER A 32 -4.16 -4.36 7.67
N LYS A 33 -3.90 -3.98 6.42
CA LYS A 33 -3.10 -2.80 6.08
C LYS A 33 -4.03 -1.67 5.62
N GLY A 34 -3.76 -0.46 6.11
CA GLY A 34 -4.41 0.76 5.64
C GLY A 34 -4.11 1.07 4.18
N SER A 35 -4.92 1.91 3.56
CA SER A 35 -4.72 2.31 2.17
C SER A 35 -3.54 3.26 2.03
N ASN A 36 -2.82 3.14 0.92
CA ASN A 36 -1.73 4.05 0.60
C ASN A 36 -2.30 5.42 0.19
N LEU A 37 -1.57 6.49 0.56
CA LEU A 37 -1.81 7.84 0.08
C LEU A 37 -0.84 8.16 -1.05
N ARG A 38 -1.30 8.93 -2.03
CA ARG A 38 -0.48 9.45 -3.12
C ARG A 38 -0.54 10.96 -3.11
N ILE A 39 0.63 11.59 -3.15
CA ILE A 39 0.77 13.04 -3.27
C ILE A 39 1.77 13.36 -4.38
N ARG A 40 1.63 14.55 -4.94
CA ARG A 40 2.55 15.08 -5.94
C ARG A 40 3.35 16.21 -5.32
N VAL A 41 4.64 16.22 -5.58
CA VAL A 41 5.55 17.25 -5.08
C VAL A 41 6.28 17.83 -6.26
N LYS A 42 6.13 19.15 -6.42
CA LYS A 42 6.87 19.89 -7.44
C LYS A 42 8.23 20.27 -6.90
N LEU A 43 9.24 20.02 -7.70
CA LEU A 43 10.63 20.34 -7.41
C LEU A 43 11.16 21.31 -8.45
N THR A 44 11.94 22.28 -8.01
CA THR A 44 12.71 23.13 -8.90
C THR A 44 13.97 22.40 -9.36
N LEU A 45 14.59 22.87 -10.44
CA LEU A 45 15.81 22.29 -10.96
C LEU A 45 16.94 22.28 -9.91
N ASP A 46 17.07 23.37 -9.14
CA ASP A 46 18.07 23.48 -8.07
C ASP A 46 17.84 22.44 -6.96
N GLU A 47 16.57 22.20 -6.59
CA GLU A 47 16.22 21.18 -5.59
C GLU A 47 16.50 19.76 -6.10
N ILE A 48 16.34 19.54 -7.41
CA ILE A 48 16.65 18.25 -8.04
C ILE A 48 18.16 18.00 -8.07
N ILE A 49 18.96 19.03 -8.35
CA ILE A 49 20.43 18.91 -8.43
C ILE A 49 21.03 18.66 -7.04
N ASN A 50 20.60 19.42 -6.04
CA ASN A 50 21.19 19.38 -4.70
C ASN A 50 20.53 18.35 -3.77
N GLY A 51 19.30 17.91 -4.10
CA GLY A 51 18.45 17.21 -3.16
C GLY A 51 17.85 18.16 -2.12
N VAL A 52 16.76 17.77 -1.49
CA VAL A 52 16.06 18.63 -0.54
C VAL A 52 15.28 17.84 0.50
N ASP A 53 15.24 18.36 1.73
CA ASP A 53 14.33 17.90 2.77
C ASP A 53 13.07 18.79 2.77
N LYS A 54 11.94 18.21 2.30
CA LYS A 54 10.66 18.93 2.29
C LYS A 54 9.74 18.46 3.41
N LYS A 55 9.11 19.43 4.09
CA LYS A 55 8.02 19.19 5.04
C LYS A 55 6.70 19.40 4.35
N ILE A 56 5.90 18.35 4.29
CA ILE A 56 4.63 18.35 3.57
C ILE A 56 3.50 18.05 4.54
N LYS A 57 2.44 18.84 4.46
CA LYS A 57 1.19 18.59 5.20
C LYS A 57 0.36 17.56 4.43
N VAL A 58 0.07 16.46 5.07
CA VAL A 58 -0.69 15.35 4.50
C VAL A 58 -1.97 15.16 5.30
N LYS A 59 -3.09 15.12 4.60
CA LYS A 59 -4.38 14.74 5.18
C LYS A 59 -4.52 13.23 5.10
N ARG A 60 -4.56 12.56 6.25
CA ARG A 60 -4.73 11.12 6.33
C ARG A 60 -5.86 10.73 7.25
N LYS A 61 -6.43 9.57 7.00
CA LYS A 61 -7.40 8.97 7.91
C LYS A 61 -6.65 8.20 8.98
N VAL A 62 -6.89 8.57 10.23
CA VAL A 62 -6.33 7.90 11.40
C VAL A 62 -7.45 7.26 12.21
N LEU A 63 -7.15 6.14 12.83
CA LEU A 63 -8.09 5.49 13.73
C LEU A 63 -8.26 6.33 14.99
N SER A 64 -9.50 6.65 15.34
CA SER A 64 -9.74 7.44 16.57
C SER A 64 -9.41 6.62 17.82
N PRO A 65 -8.62 7.16 18.76
CA PRO A 65 -8.33 6.49 20.02
C PRO A 65 -9.57 6.29 20.90
N ASP A 66 -10.61 7.13 20.71
CA ASP A 66 -11.86 7.06 21.48
C ASP A 66 -12.85 6.03 20.93
N SER A 67 -12.56 5.45 19.76
CA SER A 67 -13.38 4.40 19.18
C SER A 67 -13.10 3.06 19.86
N LYS A 68 -14.16 2.41 20.36
CA LYS A 68 -14.07 1.10 21.01
C LYS A 68 -14.49 0.00 20.05
N PHE A 69 -13.70 -1.04 20.03
CA PHE A 69 -13.88 -2.21 19.17
C PHE A 69 -14.10 -3.46 20.02
N SER A 70 -14.84 -4.42 19.51
CA SER A 70 -14.93 -5.76 20.06
C SER A 70 -14.71 -6.82 18.98
N THR A 71 -14.39 -8.01 19.41
CA THR A 71 -14.28 -9.16 18.52
C THR A 71 -15.61 -9.45 17.85
N CYS A 72 -15.60 -9.67 16.54
CA CYS A 72 -16.81 -10.03 15.80
C CYS A 72 -17.27 -11.42 16.21
N ASN A 73 -18.49 -11.53 16.76
CA ASN A 73 -19.05 -12.79 17.21
C ASN A 73 -19.36 -13.77 16.06
N ASN A 74 -19.58 -13.26 14.84
CA ASN A 74 -19.90 -14.09 13.69
C ASN A 74 -18.70 -14.87 13.13
N CYS A 75 -17.50 -14.31 13.23
CA CYS A 75 -16.26 -14.94 12.78
C CYS A 75 -15.24 -15.17 13.89
N ASN A 76 -15.58 -14.86 15.13
CA ASN A 76 -14.70 -14.98 16.29
C ASN A 76 -13.30 -14.34 16.07
N GLY A 77 -13.28 -13.17 15.40
CA GLY A 77 -12.05 -12.43 15.12
C GLY A 77 -11.30 -12.85 13.87
N THR A 78 -11.67 -13.92 13.18
CA THR A 78 -10.93 -14.42 12.00
C THR A 78 -11.14 -13.57 10.74
N GLY A 79 -12.19 -12.75 10.70
CA GLY A 79 -12.57 -11.96 9.52
C GLY A 79 -13.20 -12.77 8.40
N GLN A 80 -13.24 -14.09 8.52
CA GLN A 80 -13.78 -15.00 7.50
C GLN A 80 -14.79 -15.97 8.10
N VAL A 81 -15.76 -16.38 7.32
CA VAL A 81 -16.70 -17.43 7.67
C VAL A 81 -16.55 -18.59 6.70
N THR A 82 -16.45 -19.78 7.24
CA THR A 82 -16.33 -21.00 6.46
C THR A 82 -17.71 -21.61 6.28
N ARG A 83 -18.10 -21.86 5.04
CA ARG A 83 -19.31 -22.60 4.69
C ARG A 83 -18.96 -23.96 4.15
N VAL A 84 -19.60 -24.98 4.68
CA VAL A 84 -19.51 -26.36 4.17
C VAL A 84 -20.76 -26.64 3.37
N THR A 85 -20.59 -26.88 2.08
CA THR A 85 -21.69 -27.25 1.16
C THR A 85 -21.53 -28.70 0.75
N ASN A 86 -22.55 -29.49 0.96
CA ASN A 86 -22.57 -30.86 0.48
C ASN A 86 -23.00 -30.84 -0.99
N THR A 87 -22.12 -31.33 -1.85
CA THR A 87 -22.41 -31.48 -3.30
C THR A 87 -22.41 -32.95 -3.67
N ILE A 88 -22.89 -33.27 -4.87
CA ILE A 88 -22.86 -34.64 -5.41
C ILE A 88 -21.45 -35.22 -5.53
N LEU A 89 -20.41 -34.36 -5.53
CA LEU A 89 -19.02 -34.74 -5.59
C LEU A 89 -18.34 -34.80 -4.20
N GLY A 90 -19.10 -34.57 -3.13
CA GLY A 90 -18.60 -34.58 -1.76
C GLY A 90 -18.80 -33.25 -1.02
N ARG A 91 -18.17 -33.14 0.13
CA ARG A 91 -18.18 -31.94 0.97
C ARG A 91 -17.20 -30.92 0.43
N MET A 92 -17.70 -29.76 0.00
CA MET A 92 -16.88 -28.62 -0.36
C MET A 92 -16.87 -27.60 0.78
N GLN A 93 -15.70 -27.20 1.20
CA GLN A 93 -15.50 -26.13 2.17
C GLN A 93 -15.06 -24.86 1.43
N SER A 94 -15.86 -23.80 1.55
CA SER A 94 -15.55 -22.48 1.00
C SER A 94 -15.41 -21.47 2.12
N SER A 95 -14.39 -20.61 2.03
CA SER A 95 -14.18 -19.50 2.94
C SER A 95 -14.60 -18.19 2.25
N SER A 96 -15.38 -17.39 2.92
CA SER A 96 -15.85 -16.08 2.45
C SER A 96 -15.60 -15.00 3.49
N VAL A 97 -15.48 -13.76 3.04
CA VAL A 97 -15.33 -12.61 3.94
C VAL A 97 -16.55 -12.54 4.87
N CYS A 98 -16.32 -12.30 6.15
CA CYS A 98 -17.39 -12.18 7.13
C CYS A 98 -18.27 -10.96 6.81
N PRO A 99 -19.58 -11.13 6.57
CA PRO A 99 -20.47 -10.02 6.21
C PRO A 99 -20.68 -9.02 7.36
N SER A 100 -20.55 -9.49 8.62
CA SER A 100 -20.79 -8.65 9.80
C SER A 100 -19.66 -7.66 10.07
N CYS A 101 -18.41 -8.02 9.80
CA CYS A 101 -17.24 -7.17 10.06
C CYS A 101 -16.49 -6.75 8.77
N GLY A 102 -16.96 -7.18 7.59
CA GLY A 102 -16.29 -6.85 6.33
C GLY A 102 -14.85 -7.36 6.23
N GLY A 103 -14.49 -8.41 6.96
CA GLY A 103 -13.15 -8.98 6.96
C GLY A 103 -12.23 -8.44 8.06
N SER A 104 -12.60 -7.41 8.81
CA SER A 104 -11.77 -6.81 9.87
C SER A 104 -11.60 -7.71 11.10
N GLY A 105 -12.48 -8.67 11.32
CA GLY A 105 -12.53 -9.48 12.53
C GLY A 105 -13.08 -8.77 13.77
N GLN A 106 -13.35 -7.46 13.66
CA GLN A 106 -13.82 -6.62 14.77
C GLN A 106 -15.03 -5.80 14.36
N ILE A 107 -15.86 -5.44 15.33
CA ILE A 107 -17.01 -4.55 15.18
C ILE A 107 -16.85 -3.35 16.12
N ILE A 108 -17.35 -2.20 15.68
CA ILE A 108 -17.30 -0.96 16.47
C ILE A 108 -18.46 -0.97 17.44
N ILE A 109 -18.17 -0.86 18.75
CA ILE A 109 -19.17 -0.71 19.82
C ILE A 109 -19.51 0.77 20.02
N SER A 110 -18.51 1.61 20.08
CA SER A 110 -18.66 3.05 20.31
C SER A 110 -17.73 3.82 19.38
N ARG A 111 -18.24 4.92 18.86
CA ARG A 111 -17.50 5.83 17.97
C ARG A 111 -17.08 7.06 18.74
N GLY A 112 -15.85 7.52 18.51
CA GLY A 112 -15.41 8.82 19.00
C GLY A 112 -16.12 9.97 18.29
N PRO A 113 -16.11 11.18 18.88
CA PRO A 113 -16.69 12.36 18.25
C PRO A 113 -15.97 12.71 16.94
N GLY A 114 -16.73 13.06 15.90
CA GLY A 114 -16.18 13.46 14.60
C GLY A 114 -15.64 12.32 13.74
N THR A 115 -15.87 11.05 14.11
CA THR A 115 -15.44 9.89 13.33
C THR A 115 -16.44 9.52 12.24
N ASP A 116 -15.93 8.89 11.17
CA ASP A 116 -16.76 8.29 10.13
C ASP A 116 -17.38 6.94 10.61
N SER A 117 -18.12 6.26 9.70
CA SER A 117 -18.76 4.96 9.99
C SER A 117 -17.79 3.88 10.47
N ASN A 118 -16.51 4.01 10.15
CA ASN A 118 -15.45 3.06 10.46
C ASN A 118 -14.61 3.48 11.69
N GLY A 119 -15.02 4.53 12.41
CA GLY A 119 -14.29 5.05 13.56
C GLY A 119 -13.01 5.83 13.20
N MET A 120 -12.90 6.29 11.94
CA MET A 120 -11.74 7.01 11.43
C MET A 120 -11.94 8.52 11.52
N LEU A 121 -10.86 9.25 11.78
CA LEU A 121 -10.79 10.72 11.77
C LEU A 121 -9.90 11.18 10.61
N ASN A 122 -10.24 12.34 10.04
CA ASN A 122 -9.33 13.05 9.16
C ASN A 122 -8.35 13.85 10.00
N SER A 123 -7.07 13.54 9.93
CA SER A 123 -5.99 14.24 10.62
C SER A 123 -5.01 14.84 9.63
N GLU A 124 -4.51 16.03 9.94
CA GLU A 124 -3.41 16.62 9.18
C GLU A 124 -2.10 16.37 9.93
N GLU A 125 -1.16 15.75 9.23
CA GLU A 125 0.17 15.46 9.76
C GLU A 125 1.23 16.10 8.86
N THR A 126 2.25 16.71 9.48
CA THR A 126 3.42 17.20 8.74
C THR A 126 4.46 16.09 8.67
N VAL A 127 4.76 15.64 7.47
CA VAL A 127 5.75 14.59 7.20
C VAL A 127 6.98 15.21 6.57
N SER A 128 8.16 14.92 7.12
CA SER A 128 9.44 15.29 6.52
C SER A 128 9.85 14.20 5.54
N ILE A 129 10.19 14.60 4.32
CA ILE A 129 10.57 13.71 3.24
C ILE A 129 11.93 14.15 2.75
N ASN A 130 12.89 13.24 2.82
CA ASN A 130 14.21 13.43 2.21
C ASN A 130 14.14 13.00 0.75
N ILE A 131 14.41 13.93 -0.15
CA ILE A 131 14.45 13.74 -1.59
C ILE A 131 15.91 13.77 -2.02
N PRO A 132 16.47 12.66 -2.51
CA PRO A 132 17.85 12.61 -2.93
C PRO A 132 18.08 13.46 -4.19
N ALA A 133 19.34 13.87 -4.40
CA ALA A 133 19.74 14.55 -5.62
C ALA A 133 19.61 13.64 -6.85
N GLY A 134 19.29 14.22 -8.01
CA GLY A 134 19.21 13.50 -9.27
C GLY A 134 17.90 12.76 -9.52
N VAL A 135 16.85 13.06 -8.77
CA VAL A 135 15.51 12.50 -9.04
C VAL A 135 14.99 12.96 -10.41
N GLU A 136 14.21 12.11 -11.05
CA GLU A 136 13.59 12.38 -12.35
C GLU A 136 12.08 12.55 -12.19
N GLU A 137 11.48 13.24 -13.15
CA GLU A 137 10.02 13.36 -13.21
C GLU A 137 9.36 11.96 -13.30
N GLY A 138 8.27 11.79 -12.57
CA GLY A 138 7.56 10.51 -12.50
C GLY A 138 8.14 9.52 -11.51
N MET A 139 9.29 9.78 -10.89
CA MET A 139 9.81 8.94 -9.81
C MET A 139 8.89 8.96 -8.61
N GLN A 140 8.77 7.80 -7.95
CA GLN A 140 7.93 7.61 -6.80
C GLN A 140 8.76 7.26 -5.57
N LEU A 141 8.72 8.12 -4.56
CA LEU A 141 9.31 7.87 -3.26
C LEU A 141 8.27 7.27 -2.31
N LYS A 142 8.67 6.28 -1.53
CA LYS A 142 7.82 5.61 -0.56
C LYS A 142 8.22 5.98 0.85
N VAL A 143 7.28 6.52 1.62
CA VAL A 143 7.43 6.74 3.07
C VAL A 143 6.54 5.77 3.81
N SER A 144 7.14 4.78 4.47
CA SER A 144 6.41 3.71 5.14
C SER A 144 5.61 4.21 6.34
N GLY A 145 4.39 3.68 6.49
CA GLY A 145 3.53 3.96 7.65
C GLY A 145 2.92 5.37 7.70
N LYS A 146 3.07 6.19 6.63
CA LYS A 146 2.51 7.56 6.56
C LYS A 146 1.28 7.66 5.64
N GLY A 147 0.71 6.52 5.26
CA GLY A 147 -0.59 6.44 4.59
C GLY A 147 -1.75 6.49 5.58
N ASN A 148 -2.93 6.07 5.13
CA ASN A 148 -4.10 5.93 6.00
C ASN A 148 -3.92 4.77 6.97
N ASP A 149 -4.49 4.90 8.16
CA ASP A 149 -4.53 3.80 9.10
C ASP A 149 -5.46 2.69 8.62
N SER A 150 -5.27 1.51 9.17
CA SER A 150 -6.19 0.40 8.97
C SER A 150 -7.49 0.62 9.75
N ASN A 151 -8.61 0.12 9.20
CA ASN A 151 -9.89 0.08 9.92
C ASN A 151 -9.86 -0.91 11.11
N ASN A 152 -8.79 -1.66 11.27
CA ASN A 152 -8.60 -2.61 12.34
C ASN A 152 -7.57 -2.03 13.33
N PRO A 153 -7.85 -1.97 14.65
CA PRO A 153 -6.91 -1.50 15.66
C PRO A 153 -5.57 -2.26 15.68
N ASN A 154 -5.59 -3.54 15.30
CA ASN A 154 -4.40 -4.37 15.20
C ASN A 154 -3.76 -4.35 13.80
N GLY A 155 -4.24 -3.48 12.94
CA GLY A 155 -3.71 -3.30 11.59
C GLY A 155 -2.49 -2.38 11.56
N ILE A 156 -1.85 -2.34 10.41
CA ILE A 156 -0.73 -1.42 10.14
C ILE A 156 -1.20 -0.30 9.20
N SER A 157 -0.64 0.88 9.37
CA SER A 157 -0.89 2.01 8.46
C SER A 157 -0.36 1.71 7.07
N GLY A 158 -0.99 2.30 6.07
CA GLY A 158 -0.52 2.28 4.70
C GLY A 158 0.76 3.10 4.51
N ASP A 159 1.22 3.20 3.28
CA ASP A 159 2.40 3.97 2.92
C ASP A 159 2.00 5.28 2.23
N LEU A 160 2.83 6.30 2.38
CA LEU A 160 2.73 7.53 1.61
C LEU A 160 3.62 7.39 0.38
N LEU A 161 3.02 7.57 -0.79
CA LEU A 161 3.68 7.52 -2.09
C LEU A 161 3.78 8.96 -2.62
N VAL A 162 5.00 9.44 -2.75
CA VAL A 162 5.31 10.79 -3.20
C VAL A 162 5.75 10.72 -4.65
N LEU A 163 4.93 11.26 -5.54
CA LEU A 163 5.25 11.37 -6.95
C LEU A 163 5.99 12.69 -7.19
N ILE A 164 7.15 12.60 -7.79
CA ILE A 164 7.95 13.77 -8.16
C ILE A 164 7.43 14.34 -9.47
N GLU A 165 7.17 15.64 -9.48
CA GLU A 165 6.89 16.44 -10.67
C GLU A 165 7.94 17.53 -10.77
N GLU A 166 8.50 17.74 -11.95
CA GLU A 166 9.42 18.83 -12.20
C GLU A 166 8.64 20.15 -12.40
N SER A 167 9.08 21.19 -11.72
CA SER A 167 8.53 22.53 -11.93
C SER A 167 9.14 23.09 -13.22
N THR A 168 8.29 23.45 -14.17
CA THR A 168 8.73 24.11 -15.42
C THR A 168 9.51 25.38 -15.07
N ASP A 169 10.74 25.44 -15.48
CA ASP A 169 11.55 26.68 -15.48
C ASP A 169 11.27 27.44 -16.80
N ASN A 170 11.17 28.76 -16.74
CA ASN A 170 10.94 29.57 -17.93
C ASN A 170 12.17 29.62 -18.87
N ASN A 171 13.34 29.30 -18.35
CA ASN A 171 14.61 29.47 -19.06
C ASN A 171 15.18 28.14 -19.55
N PHE A 172 14.91 27.04 -18.85
CA PHE A 172 15.51 25.75 -19.13
C PHE A 172 14.46 24.66 -19.33
N THR A 173 14.65 23.87 -20.36
CA THR A 173 13.91 22.63 -20.56
C THR A 173 14.85 21.46 -20.29
N ARG A 174 14.48 20.58 -19.37
CA ARG A 174 15.26 19.39 -19.06
C ARG A 174 14.71 18.20 -19.84
N GLU A 175 15.64 17.49 -20.49
CA GLU A 175 15.36 16.23 -21.17
C GLU A 175 16.33 15.17 -20.64
N GLY A 176 15.88 14.41 -19.64
CA GLY A 176 16.71 13.44 -18.93
C GLY A 176 17.89 14.09 -18.22
N LYS A 177 19.11 13.92 -18.76
CA LYS A 177 20.37 14.49 -18.25
C LYS A 177 20.81 15.76 -18.97
N HIS A 178 20.09 16.16 -20.01
CA HIS A 178 20.41 17.32 -20.82
C HIS A 178 19.54 18.50 -20.45
N LEU A 179 20.12 19.72 -20.50
CA LEU A 179 19.43 20.96 -20.32
C LEU A 179 19.46 21.70 -21.65
N HIS A 180 18.30 22.15 -22.09
CA HIS A 180 18.12 22.97 -23.28
C HIS A 180 17.81 24.39 -22.85
N TYR A 181 18.47 25.35 -23.46
CA TYR A 181 18.28 26.78 -23.24
C TYR A 181 18.21 27.50 -24.57
N ASP A 182 17.15 28.26 -24.78
CA ASP A 182 16.98 29.10 -25.95
C ASP A 182 17.56 30.49 -25.68
N LEU A 183 18.72 30.76 -26.27
CA LEU A 183 19.40 32.04 -26.12
C LEU A 183 19.00 32.99 -27.25
N TYR A 184 18.30 34.04 -26.89
CA TYR A 184 17.94 35.13 -27.81
C TYR A 184 18.97 36.25 -27.66
N ILE A 185 19.78 36.48 -28.72
CA ILE A 185 20.78 37.55 -28.78
C ILE A 185 20.45 38.52 -29.92
N SER A 186 20.75 39.78 -29.69
CA SER A 186 20.63 40.77 -30.77
C SER A 186 21.83 40.67 -31.72
N ILE A 187 21.66 41.16 -32.96
CA ILE A 187 22.77 41.16 -33.95
C ILE A 187 24.00 41.92 -33.45
N SER A 188 23.83 42.90 -32.53
CA SER A 188 24.90 43.66 -31.94
C SER A 188 25.63 42.94 -30.80
N GLU A 189 25.06 41.83 -30.29
CA GLU A 189 25.60 40.99 -29.20
C GLU A 189 26.22 39.71 -29.74
N ALA A 190 25.98 39.38 -31.01
CA ALA A 190 26.58 38.24 -31.70
C ALA A 190 27.92 38.63 -32.30
#